data_44482e668451c6882a0bb4329635bf40
#
_entry.id   44482e668451c6882a0bb4329635bf40
#
_cell.length_a   1.000
_cell.length_b   1.000
_cell.length_c   1.000
_cell.angle_alpha   90.00
_cell.angle_beta   90.00
_cell.angle_gamma   90.00
#
_symmetry.space_group_name_H-M   'P 1'
#
loop_
_entity.id
_entity.type
_entity.pdbx_description
1 polymer ?
#
loop_
_entity_poly.entity_id
_entity_poly.type
_entity_poly.pdbx_seq_one_letter_code
_entity_poly.pdbx_strand_id
1 'polypeptide(L)'
;MQFDKYRGKGIKLKDKNYKFKCIKCGYETEEELTFCPKCKGLMQIVYTDFKWSIDSNTPSIWRYKSMLPETQKVVTLNEGLTPIKRINGILSKLETNNPTGVYTDRASSLLLSVFNNKTIETSYEEDFTISLSHYAKKAGIKLKVKVVPDQADPQDLIVINKLGSEISFSEKNYKYGLVYENPYTIEGLKTISYEIYETKPKADKIYVPAQSGILVYAIAKGFQELKELRNDFKDYEIIAVKLRHTNLPEILKYSKYKIKISEVSSKEALESIIELSKKGLNLKPLASVAYSMAKIEGDGIAIITGKRRFYLSETVKITKLRRDIMNLFSDNRKRTAYEIWNDLGKYSLKGIYKSLVMMVNNGELCEDFMLRGQRKIKVYWKCND
;
A
#
# COMPACT_ATOMS: atom_id res chain seq x y z
N MET A 1 8.96 -22.80 14.49
CA MET A 1 7.56 -23.18 14.27
C MET A 1 6.69 -22.53 15.34
N GLN A 2 6.26 -21.29 15.12
CA GLN A 2 5.39 -20.53 16.05
C GLN A 2 4.45 -19.58 15.28
N PHE A 3 3.98 -20.02 14.10
CA PHE A 3 3.05 -19.24 13.27
C PHE A 3 1.58 -19.36 13.70
N ASP A 4 1.26 -20.27 14.64
CA ASP A 4 -0.12 -20.55 15.06
C ASP A 4 -0.70 -19.57 16.11
N LYS A 5 0.06 -18.58 16.55
CA LYS A 5 -0.34 -17.70 17.67
C LYS A 5 -1.34 -16.60 17.29
N TYR A 6 -1.52 -16.37 15.99
CA TYR A 6 -2.42 -15.32 15.48
C TYR A 6 -3.71 -15.89 14.87
N ARG A 7 -4.23 -17.00 15.44
CA ARG A 7 -5.62 -17.38 15.17
C ARG A 7 -6.51 -16.25 15.70
N GLY A 8 -6.99 -15.40 14.81
CA GLY A 8 -8.10 -14.52 15.13
C GLY A 8 -9.22 -15.37 15.73
N LYS A 9 -9.74 -15.00 16.90
CA LYS A 9 -11.03 -15.51 17.38
C LYS A 9 -12.10 -14.96 16.43
N GLY A 10 -12.06 -15.41 15.17
CA GLY A 10 -12.90 -14.96 14.10
C GLY A 10 -14.03 -15.93 13.84
N ILE A 11 -15.04 -15.45 13.20
CA ILE A 11 -16.23 -16.08 12.62
C ILE A 11 -16.00 -17.58 12.39
N LYS A 12 -16.88 -18.42 12.88
CA LYS A 12 -16.86 -19.87 12.61
C LYS A 12 -16.73 -20.08 11.10
N LEU A 13 -15.71 -20.82 10.68
CA LEU A 13 -15.33 -21.03 9.27
C LEU A 13 -16.47 -21.58 8.38
N LYS A 14 -17.55 -22.10 8.97
CA LYS A 14 -18.73 -22.61 8.24
C LYS A 14 -19.48 -21.59 7.38
N ASP A 15 -19.27 -20.28 7.62
CA ASP A 15 -20.03 -19.21 6.95
C ASP A 15 -19.16 -18.39 5.95
N LYS A 16 -17.87 -18.76 5.78
CA LYS A 16 -16.98 -18.05 4.84
C LYS A 16 -17.22 -18.52 3.42
N ASN A 17 -17.40 -17.57 2.51
CA ASN A 17 -17.52 -17.80 1.06
C ASN A 17 -16.17 -18.02 0.36
N TYR A 18 -15.13 -18.40 1.09
CA TYR A 18 -13.79 -18.65 0.56
C TYR A 18 -13.04 -19.71 1.36
N LYS A 19 -12.04 -20.30 0.73
CA LYS A 19 -11.09 -21.26 1.32
C LYS A 19 -9.64 -20.84 1.02
N PHE A 20 -8.70 -21.45 1.73
CA PHE A 20 -7.28 -21.26 1.51
C PHE A 20 -6.74 -22.35 0.58
N LYS A 21 -5.97 -21.93 -0.42
CA LYS A 21 -5.32 -22.82 -1.39
C LYS A 21 -3.85 -22.50 -1.50
N CYS A 22 -3.01 -23.53 -1.43
CA CYS A 22 -1.57 -23.36 -1.64
C CYS A 22 -1.29 -22.94 -3.08
N ILE A 23 -0.55 -21.85 -3.25
CA ILE A 23 -0.15 -21.35 -4.57
C ILE A 23 0.73 -22.38 -5.29
N LYS A 24 1.63 -23.09 -4.55
CA LYS A 24 2.62 -24.00 -5.11
C LYS A 24 2.07 -25.39 -5.43
N CYS A 25 1.42 -26.05 -4.47
CA CYS A 25 1.01 -27.47 -4.60
C CYS A 25 -0.49 -27.69 -4.73
N GLY A 26 -1.30 -26.63 -4.66
CA GLY A 26 -2.75 -26.72 -4.80
C GLY A 26 -3.49 -27.29 -3.57
N TYR A 27 -2.81 -27.58 -2.44
CA TYR A 27 -3.46 -28.04 -1.21
C TYR A 27 -4.52 -27.03 -0.77
N GLU A 28 -5.73 -27.51 -0.48
CA GLU A 28 -6.86 -26.68 -0.05
C GLU A 28 -7.28 -27.02 1.39
N THR A 29 -7.74 -26.00 2.11
CA THR A 29 -8.26 -26.11 3.48
C THR A 29 -9.17 -24.92 3.81
N GLU A 30 -10.08 -25.15 4.76
CA GLU A 30 -10.88 -24.07 5.36
C GLU A 30 -10.14 -23.41 6.53
N GLU A 31 -9.08 -24.04 7.04
CA GLU A 31 -8.26 -23.46 8.10
C GLU A 31 -7.47 -22.26 7.60
N GLU A 32 -7.43 -21.22 8.43
CA GLU A 32 -6.68 -19.99 8.16
C GLU A 32 -5.17 -20.26 8.32
N LEU A 33 -4.49 -20.41 7.19
CA LEU A 33 -3.06 -20.69 7.13
C LEU A 33 -2.34 -19.67 6.26
N THR A 34 -1.20 -19.18 6.73
CA THR A 34 -0.30 -18.36 5.92
C THR A 34 0.54 -19.19 4.98
N PHE A 35 1.06 -20.33 5.46
CA PHE A 35 1.91 -21.24 4.70
C PHE A 35 1.36 -22.65 4.69
N CYS A 36 1.55 -23.32 3.56
CA CYS A 36 1.09 -24.68 3.34
C CYS A 36 1.78 -25.69 4.29
N PRO A 37 1.04 -26.55 4.99
CA PRO A 37 1.65 -27.55 5.86
C PRO A 37 2.45 -28.60 5.07
N LYS A 38 2.08 -28.87 3.79
CA LYS A 38 2.72 -29.89 2.95
C LYS A 38 4.04 -29.41 2.32
N CYS A 39 4.05 -28.23 1.69
CA CYS A 39 5.20 -27.79 0.88
C CYS A 39 5.79 -26.45 1.33
N LYS A 40 5.27 -25.85 2.41
CA LYS A 40 5.67 -24.54 2.94
C LYS A 40 5.46 -23.36 1.96
N GLY A 41 4.80 -23.58 0.84
CA GLY A 41 4.42 -22.52 -0.09
C GLY A 41 3.38 -21.58 0.52
N LEU A 42 3.32 -20.34 0.02
CA LEU A 42 2.34 -19.35 0.45
C LEU A 42 0.92 -19.81 0.10
N MET A 43 -0.02 -19.57 1.02
CA MET A 43 -1.44 -19.79 0.76
C MET A 43 -2.04 -18.57 0.07
N GLN A 44 -3.13 -18.74 -0.65
CA GLN A 44 -3.98 -17.69 -1.19
C GLN A 44 -5.44 -17.96 -0.85
N ILE A 45 -6.28 -16.95 -0.90
CA ILE A 45 -7.72 -17.07 -0.74
C ILE A 45 -8.34 -17.37 -2.11
N VAL A 46 -9.26 -18.35 -2.15
CA VAL A 46 -10.06 -18.69 -3.33
C VAL A 46 -11.52 -18.64 -2.93
N TYR A 47 -12.30 -17.82 -3.60
CA TYR A 47 -13.71 -17.61 -3.31
C TYR A 47 -14.56 -18.73 -3.95
N THR A 48 -15.63 -19.12 -3.25
CA THR A 48 -16.62 -20.09 -3.73
C THR A 48 -17.84 -19.40 -4.33
N ASP A 49 -18.20 -18.22 -3.83
CA ASP A 49 -19.20 -17.31 -4.41
C ASP A 49 -18.59 -15.89 -4.45
N PHE A 50 -18.46 -15.35 -5.66
CA PHE A 50 -17.71 -14.13 -5.89
C PHE A 50 -18.45 -13.28 -6.91
N LYS A 51 -18.88 -12.07 -6.50
CA LYS A 51 -19.65 -11.15 -7.33
C LYS A 51 -19.01 -9.77 -7.38
N TRP A 52 -18.93 -9.22 -8.58
CA TRP A 52 -18.49 -7.85 -8.76
C TRP A 52 -19.55 -6.88 -8.22
N SER A 53 -19.25 -6.21 -7.11
CA SER A 53 -20.07 -5.17 -6.53
C SER A 53 -19.21 -4.08 -5.92
N ILE A 54 -19.54 -2.83 -6.19
CA ILE A 54 -18.74 -1.66 -5.78
C ILE A 54 -19.63 -0.72 -4.95
N ASP A 55 -19.15 -0.34 -3.78
CA ASP A 55 -19.66 0.81 -3.04
C ASP A 55 -18.94 2.09 -3.47
N SER A 56 -19.56 2.84 -4.39
CA SER A 56 -18.99 4.07 -4.94
C SER A 56 -18.82 5.19 -3.91
N ASN A 57 -19.45 5.11 -2.75
CA ASN A 57 -19.38 6.13 -1.69
C ASN A 57 -18.18 5.91 -0.75
N THR A 58 -17.57 4.73 -0.77
CA THR A 58 -16.40 4.43 0.07
C THR A 58 -15.11 4.88 -0.61
N PRO A 59 -14.30 5.77 0.01
CA PRO A 59 -13.09 6.37 -0.59
C PRO A 59 -11.81 5.54 -0.38
N SER A 60 -11.91 4.21 -0.25
CA SER A 60 -10.80 3.32 0.03
C SER A 60 -10.92 1.99 -0.70
N ILE A 61 -9.99 1.05 -0.48
CA ILE A 61 -10.09 -0.33 -0.99
C ILE A 61 -11.39 -1.02 -0.54
N TRP A 62 -12.00 -0.56 0.54
CA TRP A 62 -13.22 -1.11 1.10
C TRP A 62 -14.46 -0.87 0.22
N ARG A 63 -14.33 -0.05 -0.82
CA ARG A 63 -15.35 0.01 -1.89
C ARG A 63 -15.54 -1.33 -2.59
N TYR A 64 -14.54 -2.20 -2.54
CA TYR A 64 -14.53 -3.56 -3.07
C TYR A 64 -14.83 -4.62 -1.99
N LYS A 65 -15.51 -4.25 -0.90
CA LYS A 65 -15.74 -5.13 0.26
C LYS A 65 -16.35 -6.48 -0.12
N SER A 66 -17.24 -6.53 -1.11
CA SER A 66 -17.85 -7.77 -1.62
C SER A 66 -16.84 -8.74 -2.24
N MET A 67 -15.66 -8.24 -2.62
CA MET A 67 -14.58 -9.00 -3.27
C MET A 67 -13.35 -9.13 -2.36
N LEU A 68 -13.48 -8.77 -1.09
CA LEU A 68 -12.48 -8.91 -0.06
C LEU A 68 -12.96 -9.90 1.00
N PRO A 69 -12.05 -10.51 1.77
CA PRO A 69 -12.43 -11.35 2.91
C PRO A 69 -13.28 -10.58 3.90
N GLU A 70 -14.30 -11.23 4.46
CA GLU A 70 -15.14 -10.64 5.49
C GLU A 70 -14.34 -10.27 6.73
N THR A 71 -14.67 -9.13 7.31
CA THR A 71 -14.03 -8.61 8.53
C THR A 71 -15.09 -8.06 9.48
N GLN A 72 -14.87 -8.25 10.79
CA GLN A 72 -15.76 -7.70 11.82
C GLN A 72 -15.61 -6.18 11.95
N LYS A 73 -14.40 -5.67 11.76
CA LYS A 73 -14.06 -4.25 11.89
C LYS A 73 -13.18 -3.82 10.73
N VAL A 74 -13.48 -2.68 10.15
CA VAL A 74 -12.65 -2.08 9.12
C VAL A 74 -11.64 -1.12 9.75
N VAL A 75 -10.36 -1.36 9.49
CA VAL A 75 -9.25 -0.47 9.83
C VAL A 75 -8.77 0.19 8.55
N THR A 76 -9.02 1.48 8.38
CA THR A 76 -8.67 2.22 7.15
C THR A 76 -8.13 3.61 7.47
N LEU A 77 -7.23 4.08 6.64
CA LEU A 77 -6.77 5.46 6.50
C LEU A 77 -7.17 6.02 5.11
N ASN A 78 -8.17 5.41 4.47
CA ASN A 78 -8.63 5.71 3.12
C ASN A 78 -7.55 5.46 2.04
N GLU A 79 -6.82 4.36 2.17
CA GLU A 79 -5.89 3.84 1.16
C GLU A 79 -6.62 3.40 -0.12
N GLY A 80 -5.89 3.35 -1.22
CA GLY A 80 -6.44 3.01 -2.53
C GLY A 80 -6.98 4.24 -3.28
N LEU A 81 -7.68 4.00 -4.40
CA LEU A 81 -8.12 5.00 -5.36
C LEU A 81 -7.00 5.95 -5.79
N THR A 82 -5.80 5.40 -5.92
CA THR A 82 -4.61 6.16 -6.28
C THR A 82 -4.68 6.58 -7.76
N PRO A 83 -4.25 7.81 -8.09
CA PRO A 83 -4.41 8.31 -9.44
C PRO A 83 -3.47 7.64 -10.44
N ILE A 84 -3.93 7.53 -11.70
CA ILE A 84 -3.08 7.29 -12.86
C ILE A 84 -2.78 8.64 -13.50
N LYS A 85 -1.52 9.04 -13.53
CA LYS A 85 -1.08 10.31 -14.12
C LYS A 85 0.00 10.09 -15.18
N ARG A 86 0.06 10.97 -16.16
CA ARG A 86 1.15 10.98 -17.14
C ARG A 86 2.32 11.80 -16.59
N ILE A 87 3.48 11.15 -16.46
CA ILE A 87 4.73 11.78 -16.02
C ILE A 87 5.76 11.60 -17.13
N ASN A 88 6.22 12.72 -17.70
CA ASN A 88 7.13 12.73 -18.87
C ASN A 88 6.69 11.79 -20.00
N GLY A 89 5.38 11.76 -20.29
CA GLY A 89 4.81 10.88 -21.32
C GLY A 89 4.36 9.50 -20.84
N ILE A 90 4.86 8.99 -19.71
CA ILE A 90 4.57 7.64 -19.20
C ILE A 90 3.38 7.66 -18.24
N LEU A 91 2.38 6.81 -18.49
CA LEU A 91 1.28 6.59 -17.54
C LEU A 91 1.82 5.93 -16.27
N SER A 92 1.52 6.50 -15.12
CA SER A 92 2.06 6.08 -13.84
C SER A 92 0.93 5.97 -12.81
N LYS A 93 0.69 4.78 -12.28
CA LYS A 93 -0.21 4.51 -11.15
C LYS A 93 0.54 4.85 -9.87
N LEU A 94 0.11 5.93 -9.20
CA LEU A 94 0.85 6.52 -8.09
C LEU A 94 0.43 5.93 -6.75
N GLU A 95 0.93 4.75 -6.41
CA GLU A 95 0.74 4.16 -5.08
C GLU A 95 1.41 4.99 -3.97
N THR A 96 2.30 5.91 -4.34
CA THR A 96 2.85 6.95 -3.47
C THR A 96 1.80 7.92 -2.92
N ASN A 97 0.58 7.90 -3.44
CA ASN A 97 -0.55 8.70 -2.97
C ASN A 97 -1.39 7.99 -1.90
N ASN A 98 -1.03 6.78 -1.52
CA ASN A 98 -1.61 6.15 -0.33
C ASN A 98 -1.27 6.96 0.94
N PRO A 99 -2.03 6.82 2.02
CA PRO A 99 -1.87 7.63 3.25
C PRO A 99 -0.45 7.65 3.81
N THR A 100 0.23 6.50 3.85
CA THR A 100 1.62 6.46 4.33
C THR A 100 2.66 6.58 3.21
N GLY A 101 2.20 6.75 1.96
CA GLY A 101 3.04 6.95 0.79
C GLY A 101 3.58 5.67 0.16
N VAL A 102 3.01 4.51 0.49
CA VAL A 102 3.44 3.21 -0.02
C VAL A 102 2.24 2.31 -0.36
N TYR A 103 2.42 1.41 -1.31
CA TYR A 103 1.40 0.46 -1.78
C TYR A 103 0.94 -0.53 -0.70
N THR A 104 1.78 -0.80 0.28
CA THR A 104 1.51 -1.73 1.39
C THR A 104 0.41 -1.26 2.32
N ASP A 105 -0.04 -0.02 2.22
CA ASP A 105 -1.21 0.50 2.94
C ASP A 105 -2.46 -0.35 2.67
N ARG A 106 -2.62 -0.84 1.45
CA ARG A 106 -3.72 -1.75 1.08
C ARG A 106 -3.66 -3.08 1.84
N ALA A 107 -2.45 -3.61 2.01
CA ALA A 107 -2.21 -4.82 2.79
C ALA A 107 -2.45 -4.58 4.28
N SER A 108 -1.88 -3.51 4.84
CA SER A 108 -1.98 -3.16 6.27
C SER A 108 -3.41 -2.93 6.70
N SER A 109 -4.22 -2.25 5.87
CA SER A 109 -5.64 -2.05 6.10
C SER A 109 -6.37 -3.39 6.25
N LEU A 110 -6.22 -4.29 5.28
CA LEU A 110 -6.91 -5.57 5.32
C LEU A 110 -6.40 -6.48 6.44
N LEU A 111 -5.07 -6.59 6.60
CA LEU A 111 -4.47 -7.41 7.66
C LEU A 111 -4.96 -7.02 9.05
N LEU A 112 -4.96 -5.72 9.40
CA LEU A 112 -5.42 -5.28 10.72
C LEU A 112 -6.94 -5.24 10.86
N SER A 113 -7.68 -5.34 9.77
CA SER A 113 -9.13 -5.57 9.80
C SER A 113 -9.47 -7.03 10.09
N VAL A 114 -8.62 -7.97 9.64
CA VAL A 114 -8.75 -9.41 9.91
C VAL A 114 -8.17 -9.78 11.27
N PHE A 115 -6.90 -9.39 11.53
CA PHE A 115 -6.18 -9.70 12.75
C PHE A 115 -6.39 -8.62 13.81
N ASN A 116 -7.56 -8.63 14.47
CA ASN A 116 -7.98 -7.61 15.43
C ASN A 116 -7.51 -7.93 16.87
N ASN A 117 -6.28 -8.40 17.04
CA ASN A 117 -5.70 -8.69 18.34
C ASN A 117 -5.23 -7.40 19.03
N LYS A 118 -5.34 -7.32 20.38
CA LYS A 118 -4.85 -6.17 21.16
C LYS A 118 -3.33 -5.94 20.96
N THR A 119 -2.58 -7.01 20.72
CA THR A 119 -1.14 -6.94 20.45
C THR A 119 -0.81 -7.78 19.22
N ILE A 120 -0.04 -7.21 18.31
CA ILE A 120 0.49 -7.88 17.11
C ILE A 120 2.01 -7.77 17.13
N GLU A 121 2.66 -8.86 16.74
CA GLU A 121 4.12 -8.91 16.58
C GLU A 121 4.45 -9.07 15.10
N THR A 122 5.52 -8.43 14.64
CA THR A 122 6.01 -8.51 13.25
C THR A 122 7.54 -8.41 13.22
N SER A 123 8.16 -8.98 12.19
CA SER A 123 9.54 -8.65 11.84
C SER A 123 9.59 -7.37 11.01
N TYR A 124 10.68 -6.61 11.13
CA TYR A 124 10.87 -5.41 10.32
C TYR A 124 11.00 -5.75 8.84
N GLU A 125 10.16 -5.15 8.04
CA GLU A 125 10.16 -5.18 6.56
C GLU A 125 9.85 -3.78 6.04
N GLU A 126 10.85 -2.93 5.88
CA GLU A 126 10.79 -1.55 5.35
C GLU A 126 9.37 -0.91 5.27
N ASP A 127 8.89 -0.67 4.04
CA ASP A 127 7.61 0.01 3.76
C ASP A 127 6.40 -0.68 4.41
N PHE A 128 6.43 -2.01 4.55
CA PHE A 128 5.35 -2.76 5.19
C PHE A 128 5.24 -2.43 6.67
N THR A 129 6.36 -2.43 7.39
CA THR A 129 6.35 -2.16 8.85
C THR A 129 5.94 -0.73 9.16
N ILE A 130 6.36 0.24 8.35
CA ILE A 130 5.93 1.62 8.47
C ILE A 130 4.41 1.75 8.28
N SER A 131 3.89 1.18 7.20
CA SER A 131 2.46 1.17 6.93
C SER A 131 1.71 0.49 8.08
N LEU A 132 2.12 -0.72 8.46
CA LEU A 132 1.50 -1.49 9.54
C LEU A 132 1.45 -0.70 10.86
N SER A 133 2.52 0.05 11.20
CA SER A 133 2.58 0.88 12.41
C SER A 133 1.56 2.02 12.39
N HIS A 134 1.34 2.67 11.25
CA HIS A 134 0.30 3.71 11.10
C HIS A 134 -1.10 3.13 11.31
N TYR A 135 -1.38 1.98 10.68
CA TYR A 135 -2.69 1.32 10.79
C TYR A 135 -2.91 0.72 12.19
N ALA A 136 -1.87 0.19 12.84
CA ALA A 136 -1.92 -0.29 14.22
C ALA A 136 -2.26 0.85 15.20
N LYS A 137 -1.59 2.02 15.05
CA LYS A 137 -1.93 3.23 15.81
C LYS A 137 -3.39 3.63 15.60
N LYS A 138 -3.88 3.66 14.37
CA LYS A 138 -5.28 3.96 14.03
C LYS A 138 -6.26 2.99 14.69
N ALA A 139 -5.90 1.72 14.76
CA ALA A 139 -6.75 0.65 15.32
C ALA A 139 -6.67 0.54 16.85
N GLY A 140 -5.74 1.24 17.51
CA GLY A 140 -5.44 1.07 18.94
C GLY A 140 -4.77 -0.28 19.25
N ILE A 141 -4.06 -0.85 18.28
CA ILE A 141 -3.35 -2.13 18.40
C ILE A 141 -1.91 -1.86 18.81
N LYS A 142 -1.44 -2.55 19.86
CA LYS A 142 -0.04 -2.51 20.28
C LYS A 142 0.81 -3.33 19.30
N LEU A 143 1.64 -2.66 18.51
CA LEU A 143 2.55 -3.32 17.57
C LEU A 143 3.93 -3.51 18.19
N LYS A 144 4.46 -4.74 18.12
CA LYS A 144 5.82 -5.10 18.51
C LYS A 144 6.62 -5.47 17.27
N VAL A 145 7.69 -4.74 17.02
CA VAL A 145 8.53 -4.90 15.83
C VAL A 145 9.88 -5.50 16.24
N LYS A 146 10.20 -6.65 15.65
CA LYS A 146 11.48 -7.31 15.81
C LYS A 146 12.40 -6.92 14.66
N VAL A 147 13.56 -6.38 15.00
CA VAL A 147 14.49 -5.74 14.07
C VAL A 147 15.84 -6.45 14.08
N VAL A 148 16.36 -6.76 12.90
CA VAL A 148 17.79 -7.11 12.71
C VAL A 148 18.54 -5.82 12.42
N PRO A 149 19.50 -5.38 13.26
CA PRO A 149 20.10 -4.05 13.17
C PRO A 149 20.67 -3.71 11.79
N ASP A 150 21.39 -4.65 11.18
CA ASP A 150 22.07 -4.44 9.89
C ASP A 150 21.12 -4.33 8.69
N GLN A 151 19.83 -4.62 8.87
CA GLN A 151 18.83 -4.60 7.82
C GLN A 151 17.84 -3.43 7.95
N ALA A 152 17.97 -2.63 8.99
CA ALA A 152 17.00 -1.60 9.30
C ALA A 152 17.45 -0.21 8.85
N ASP A 153 16.56 0.53 8.24
CA ASP A 153 16.75 1.97 8.02
C ASP A 153 16.49 2.71 9.36
N PRO A 154 17.49 3.41 9.93
CA PRO A 154 17.32 4.14 11.19
C PRO A 154 16.18 5.17 11.15
N GLN A 155 15.90 5.76 9.97
CA GLN A 155 14.80 6.71 9.82
C GLN A 155 13.44 6.03 9.98
N ASP A 156 13.30 4.81 9.47
CA ASP A 156 12.10 4.02 9.64
C ASP A 156 11.87 3.68 11.11
N LEU A 157 12.93 3.30 11.84
CA LEU A 157 12.82 2.99 13.27
C LEU A 157 12.37 4.18 14.11
N ILE A 158 12.86 5.38 13.79
CA ILE A 158 12.40 6.62 14.44
C ILE A 158 10.89 6.83 14.25
N VAL A 159 10.38 6.58 13.03
CA VAL A 159 8.94 6.72 12.74
C VAL A 159 8.12 5.68 13.46
N ILE A 160 8.53 4.41 13.38
CA ILE A 160 7.87 3.28 14.03
C ILE A 160 7.75 3.54 15.54
N ASN A 161 8.83 4.03 16.17
CA ASN A 161 8.84 4.38 17.59
C ASN A 161 7.90 5.56 17.90
N LYS A 162 7.93 6.64 17.09
CA LYS A 162 7.01 7.79 17.25
C LYS A 162 5.54 7.44 17.08
N LEU A 163 5.24 6.37 16.34
CA LEU A 163 3.89 5.85 16.19
C LEU A 163 3.44 5.01 17.40
N GLY A 164 4.33 4.78 18.37
CA GLY A 164 4.02 4.02 19.59
C GLY A 164 4.24 2.51 19.46
N SER A 165 4.92 2.06 18.41
CA SER A 165 5.29 0.65 18.28
C SER A 165 6.50 0.32 19.16
N GLU A 166 6.51 -0.85 19.79
CA GLU A 166 7.65 -1.34 20.57
C GLU A 166 8.68 -1.98 19.65
N ILE A 167 9.94 -1.55 19.77
CA ILE A 167 11.05 -2.09 18.99
C ILE A 167 11.90 -3.00 19.87
N SER A 168 12.21 -4.19 19.37
CA SER A 168 13.17 -5.11 19.97
C SER A 168 14.17 -5.59 18.93
N PHE A 169 15.42 -5.79 19.32
CA PHE A 169 16.47 -6.23 18.41
C PHE A 169 16.69 -7.75 18.49
N SER A 170 17.09 -8.34 17.37
CA SER A 170 17.40 -9.76 17.21
C SER A 170 18.62 -9.93 16.33
N GLU A 171 19.52 -10.84 16.70
CA GLU A 171 20.66 -11.23 15.86
C GLU A 171 20.25 -12.16 14.69
N LYS A 172 19.10 -12.83 14.82
CA LYS A 172 18.64 -13.82 13.83
C LYS A 172 17.63 -13.19 12.88
N ASN A 173 17.92 -13.29 11.59
CA ASN A 173 17.00 -12.94 10.53
C ASN A 173 16.00 -14.10 10.31
N TYR A 174 14.84 -14.03 10.93
CA TYR A 174 13.72 -14.92 10.64
C TYR A 174 12.41 -14.12 10.64
N LYS A 175 11.52 -14.53 9.75
CA LYS A 175 10.17 -13.95 9.69
C LYS A 175 9.40 -14.32 10.95
N TYR A 176 8.82 -13.34 11.60
CA TYR A 176 8.16 -13.50 12.89
C TYR A 176 6.83 -12.75 12.92
N GLY A 177 5.82 -13.40 13.46
CA GLY A 177 4.52 -12.80 13.66
C GLY A 177 3.74 -12.56 12.35
N LEU A 178 3.10 -11.41 12.26
CA LEU A 178 2.38 -10.99 11.07
C LEU A 178 3.37 -10.49 10.02
N VAL A 179 3.51 -11.21 8.93
CA VAL A 179 4.47 -10.93 7.86
C VAL A 179 3.80 -10.42 6.60
N TYR A 180 4.56 -9.72 5.75
CA TYR A 180 4.09 -9.22 4.46
C TYR A 180 3.68 -10.37 3.52
N GLU A 181 4.40 -11.48 3.52
CA GLU A 181 4.02 -12.69 2.76
C GLU A 181 2.82 -13.39 3.42
N ASN A 182 1.63 -12.92 3.10
CA ASN A 182 0.39 -13.34 3.74
C ASN A 182 -0.74 -13.39 2.70
N PRO A 183 -1.69 -14.35 2.77
CA PRO A 183 -2.85 -14.41 1.89
C PRO A 183 -3.64 -13.10 1.83
N TYR A 184 -3.84 -12.44 2.96
CA TYR A 184 -4.57 -11.18 3.03
C TYR A 184 -3.80 -9.99 2.43
N THR A 185 -2.47 -10.04 2.39
CA THR A 185 -1.66 -9.10 1.62
C THR A 185 -2.00 -9.16 0.14
N ILE A 186 -2.10 -10.36 -0.41
CA ILE A 186 -2.49 -10.57 -1.82
C ILE A 186 -3.88 -9.97 -2.06
N GLU A 187 -4.84 -10.20 -1.16
CA GLU A 187 -6.20 -9.69 -1.29
C GLU A 187 -6.26 -8.14 -1.23
N GLY A 188 -5.51 -7.53 -0.34
CA GLY A 188 -5.43 -6.06 -0.28
C GLY A 188 -4.82 -5.46 -1.55
N LEU A 189 -3.71 -6.03 -2.02
CA LEU A 189 -2.96 -5.54 -3.18
C LEU A 189 -3.68 -5.79 -4.51
N LYS A 190 -4.48 -6.85 -4.66
CA LYS A 190 -5.24 -7.12 -5.90
C LYS A 190 -6.21 -5.99 -6.28
N THR A 191 -6.62 -5.16 -5.29
CA THR A 191 -7.49 -4.00 -5.53
C THR A 191 -6.88 -2.96 -6.47
N ILE A 192 -5.56 -2.97 -6.69
CA ILE A 192 -4.89 -2.17 -7.72
C ILE A 192 -5.45 -2.51 -9.11
N SER A 193 -5.66 -3.79 -9.40
CA SER A 193 -6.22 -4.26 -10.68
C SER A 193 -7.67 -3.80 -10.87
N TYR A 194 -8.45 -3.78 -9.82
CA TYR A 194 -9.82 -3.31 -9.83
C TYR A 194 -9.91 -1.82 -10.16
N GLU A 195 -9.02 -1.01 -9.55
CA GLU A 195 -8.94 0.42 -9.85
C GLU A 195 -8.47 0.69 -11.30
N ILE A 196 -7.54 -0.10 -11.83
CA ILE A 196 -7.11 0.00 -13.22
C ILE A 196 -8.29 -0.34 -14.14
N TYR A 197 -9.04 -1.41 -13.84
CA TYR A 197 -10.23 -1.78 -14.59
C TYR A 197 -11.29 -0.67 -14.59
N GLU A 198 -11.60 -0.07 -13.42
CA GLU A 198 -12.57 1.04 -13.35
C GLU A 198 -12.10 2.28 -14.12
N THR A 199 -10.80 2.57 -14.08
CA THR A 199 -10.24 3.76 -14.76
C THR A 199 -10.17 3.60 -16.27
N LYS A 200 -10.16 2.35 -16.79
CA LYS A 200 -10.06 2.00 -18.22
C LYS A 200 -9.00 2.82 -18.98
N PRO A 201 -7.74 2.84 -18.51
CA PRO A 201 -6.70 3.64 -19.14
C PRO A 201 -6.39 3.13 -20.55
N LYS A 202 -5.99 4.06 -21.44
CA LYS A 202 -5.55 3.71 -22.82
C LYS A 202 -4.12 3.16 -22.77
N ALA A 203 -3.98 1.92 -22.32
CA ALA A 203 -2.74 1.16 -22.28
C ALA A 203 -3.03 -0.33 -22.29
N ASP A 204 -2.11 -1.14 -22.79
CA ASP A 204 -2.23 -2.59 -22.87
C ASP A 204 -1.25 -3.32 -21.95
N LYS A 205 -0.24 -2.63 -21.46
CA LYS A 205 0.82 -3.19 -20.61
C LYS A 205 0.82 -2.57 -19.22
N ILE A 206 1.10 -3.40 -18.21
CA ILE A 206 1.25 -2.98 -16.81
C ILE A 206 2.63 -3.42 -16.33
N TYR A 207 3.50 -2.46 -16.05
CA TYR A 207 4.84 -2.70 -15.52
C TYR A 207 4.79 -2.68 -13.99
N VAL A 208 5.23 -3.77 -13.37
CA VAL A 208 5.13 -3.97 -11.92
C VAL A 208 6.50 -4.34 -11.34
N PRO A 209 7.00 -3.65 -10.31
CA PRO A 209 8.24 -4.04 -9.64
C PRO A 209 8.14 -5.45 -9.04
N ALA A 210 9.14 -6.28 -9.29
CA ALA A 210 9.15 -7.70 -8.93
C ALA A 210 10.29 -8.03 -7.97
N GLN A 211 10.21 -7.59 -6.69
CA GLN A 211 11.17 -7.96 -5.65
C GLN A 211 10.81 -9.31 -5.02
N SER A 212 9.74 -9.38 -4.23
CA SER A 212 9.22 -10.63 -3.66
C SER A 212 8.25 -11.36 -4.59
N GLY A 213 7.78 -10.68 -5.64
CA GLY A 213 6.77 -11.17 -6.57
C GLY A 213 5.31 -11.07 -6.07
N ILE A 214 5.07 -10.79 -4.78
CA ILE A 214 3.72 -10.77 -4.20
C ILE A 214 2.86 -9.69 -4.85
N LEU A 215 3.39 -8.48 -5.08
CA LEU A 215 2.65 -7.41 -5.74
C LEU A 215 2.24 -7.80 -7.16
N VAL A 216 3.17 -8.38 -7.94
CA VAL A 216 2.90 -8.85 -9.31
C VAL A 216 1.83 -9.95 -9.28
N TYR A 217 1.98 -10.92 -8.37
CA TYR A 217 1.03 -12.02 -8.21
C TYR A 217 -0.36 -11.52 -7.81
N ALA A 218 -0.45 -10.56 -6.90
CA ALA A 218 -1.70 -9.96 -6.46
C ALA A 218 -2.42 -9.23 -7.61
N ILE A 219 -1.68 -8.43 -8.40
CA ILE A 219 -2.23 -7.75 -9.57
C ILE A 219 -2.71 -8.77 -10.61
N ALA A 220 -1.94 -9.82 -10.87
CA ALA A 220 -2.30 -10.90 -11.76
C ALA A 220 -3.56 -11.63 -11.29
N LYS A 221 -3.67 -11.92 -9.99
CA LYS A 221 -4.88 -12.51 -9.39
C LYS A 221 -6.10 -11.61 -9.59
N GLY A 222 -5.98 -10.31 -9.33
CA GLY A 222 -7.10 -9.37 -9.51
C GLY A 222 -7.57 -9.29 -10.96
N PHE A 223 -6.67 -9.31 -11.94
CA PHE A 223 -7.05 -9.37 -13.34
C PHE A 223 -7.66 -10.72 -13.75
N GLN A 224 -7.16 -11.83 -13.19
CA GLN A 224 -7.78 -13.15 -13.41
C GLN A 224 -9.22 -13.18 -12.89
N GLU A 225 -9.48 -12.64 -11.70
CA GLU A 225 -10.81 -12.53 -11.12
C GLU A 225 -11.73 -11.63 -11.97
N LEU A 226 -11.24 -10.51 -12.46
CA LEU A 226 -11.99 -9.63 -13.37
C LEU A 226 -12.35 -10.33 -14.69
N LYS A 227 -11.43 -11.10 -15.25
CA LYS A 227 -11.66 -11.87 -16.47
C LYS A 227 -12.76 -12.94 -16.29
N GLU A 228 -12.86 -13.50 -15.11
CA GLU A 228 -13.90 -14.48 -14.76
C GLU A 228 -15.26 -13.82 -14.47
N LEU A 229 -15.26 -12.58 -13.96
CA LEU A 229 -16.47 -11.90 -13.51
C LEU A 229 -17.06 -10.90 -14.50
N ARG A 230 -16.26 -10.41 -15.46
CA ARG A 230 -16.61 -9.27 -16.29
C ARG A 230 -16.44 -9.56 -17.78
N ASN A 231 -17.53 -9.63 -18.53
CA ASN A 231 -17.50 -9.81 -19.98
C ASN A 231 -16.89 -8.61 -20.73
N ASP A 232 -16.88 -7.41 -20.11
CA ASP A 232 -16.29 -6.19 -20.68
C ASP A 232 -14.84 -5.96 -20.22
N PHE A 233 -14.22 -6.97 -19.58
CA PHE A 233 -12.81 -6.89 -19.15
C PHE A 233 -11.88 -6.93 -20.36
N LYS A 234 -11.00 -5.93 -20.42
CA LYS A 234 -9.89 -5.91 -21.38
C LYS A 234 -8.67 -6.57 -20.75
N ASP A 235 -8.11 -7.56 -21.40
CA ASP A 235 -6.86 -8.18 -20.96
C ASP A 235 -5.68 -7.19 -21.01
N TYR A 236 -4.88 -7.18 -19.96
CA TYR A 236 -3.62 -6.44 -19.87
C TYR A 236 -2.44 -7.41 -19.88
N GLU A 237 -1.35 -7.03 -20.52
CA GLU A 237 -0.10 -7.75 -20.40
C GLU A 237 0.64 -7.29 -19.14
N ILE A 238 0.85 -8.18 -18.18
CA ILE A 238 1.63 -7.87 -16.97
C ILE A 238 3.11 -8.14 -17.26
N ILE A 239 3.94 -7.12 -17.00
CA ILE A 239 5.39 -7.20 -17.12
C ILE A 239 6.00 -7.03 -15.73
N ALA A 240 6.49 -8.13 -15.18
CA ALA A 240 7.23 -8.15 -13.92
C ALA A 240 8.64 -7.61 -14.16
N VAL A 241 8.96 -6.45 -13.59
CA VAL A 241 10.26 -5.79 -13.81
C VAL A 241 11.15 -5.98 -12.59
N LYS A 242 12.32 -6.59 -12.78
CA LYS A 242 13.34 -6.78 -11.76
C LYS A 242 14.66 -6.06 -12.11
N LEU A 243 15.51 -5.88 -11.12
CA LEU A 243 16.90 -5.49 -11.38
C LEU A 243 17.67 -6.68 -11.96
N ARG A 244 18.57 -6.42 -12.93
CA ARG A 244 19.28 -7.43 -13.72
C ARG A 244 19.95 -8.52 -12.90
N HIS A 245 20.49 -8.19 -11.74
CA HIS A 245 21.24 -9.14 -10.89
C HIS A 245 20.41 -9.76 -9.74
N THR A 246 19.07 -9.59 -9.75
CA THR A 246 18.21 -10.19 -8.74
C THR A 246 17.55 -11.46 -9.27
N ASN A 247 17.28 -12.39 -8.35
CA ASN A 247 16.58 -13.62 -8.69
C ASN A 247 15.12 -13.37 -9.06
N LEU A 248 14.59 -14.22 -9.93
CA LEU A 248 13.16 -14.22 -10.22
C LEU A 248 12.37 -14.81 -9.04
N PRO A 249 11.36 -14.10 -8.51
CA PRO A 249 10.53 -14.66 -7.46
C PRO A 249 9.77 -15.91 -7.90
N GLU A 250 9.91 -17.01 -7.14
CA GLU A 250 9.31 -18.31 -7.49
C GLU A 250 7.78 -18.26 -7.62
N ILE A 251 7.12 -17.42 -6.82
CA ILE A 251 5.67 -17.27 -6.80
C ILE A 251 5.07 -16.95 -8.18
N LEU A 252 5.81 -16.26 -9.03
CA LEU A 252 5.33 -15.84 -10.36
C LEU A 252 5.10 -17.03 -11.31
N LYS A 253 5.80 -18.16 -11.09
CA LYS A 253 5.62 -19.38 -11.87
C LYS A 253 4.23 -20.02 -11.70
N TYR A 254 3.55 -19.68 -10.61
CA TYR A 254 2.26 -20.27 -10.24
C TYR A 254 1.07 -19.36 -10.56
N SER A 255 1.30 -18.22 -11.22
CA SER A 255 0.23 -17.34 -11.66
C SER A 255 -0.59 -17.99 -12.78
N LYS A 256 -1.90 -17.93 -12.66
CA LYS A 256 -2.82 -18.34 -13.75
C LYS A 256 -2.88 -17.27 -14.85
N TYR A 257 -2.69 -16.02 -14.50
CA TYR A 257 -2.66 -14.91 -15.45
C TYR A 257 -1.24 -14.79 -16.04
N LYS A 258 -1.15 -14.53 -17.35
CA LYS A 258 0.11 -14.47 -18.05
C LYS A 258 0.99 -13.30 -17.59
N ILE A 259 2.21 -13.60 -17.16
CA ILE A 259 3.21 -12.62 -16.74
C ILE A 259 4.43 -12.75 -17.63
N LYS A 260 4.86 -11.65 -18.22
CA LYS A 260 6.19 -11.53 -18.85
C LYS A 260 7.19 -10.99 -17.83
N ILE A 261 8.45 -11.27 -18.04
CA ILE A 261 9.55 -10.84 -17.18
C ILE A 261 10.46 -9.96 -17.98
N SER A 262 10.80 -8.80 -17.42
CA SER A 262 11.78 -7.87 -17.96
C SER A 262 12.76 -7.42 -16.89
N GLU A 263 13.92 -6.93 -17.34
CA GLU A 263 15.01 -6.50 -16.46
C GLU A 263 15.45 -5.08 -16.80
N VAL A 264 15.78 -4.33 -15.75
CA VAL A 264 16.46 -3.04 -15.88
C VAL A 264 17.79 -3.08 -15.13
N SER A 265 18.77 -2.35 -15.62
CA SER A 265 20.02 -2.15 -14.90
C SER A 265 19.84 -1.18 -13.72
N SER A 266 20.76 -1.25 -12.76
CA SER A 266 20.80 -0.27 -11.67
C SER A 266 20.97 1.16 -12.16
N LYS A 267 21.71 1.36 -13.27
CA LYS A 267 21.90 2.66 -13.91
C LYS A 267 20.57 3.24 -14.41
N GLU A 268 19.79 2.47 -15.17
CA GLU A 268 18.48 2.90 -15.69
C GLU A 268 17.50 3.22 -14.56
N ALA A 269 17.50 2.42 -13.48
CA ALA A 269 16.69 2.68 -12.30
C ALA A 269 17.08 4.00 -11.62
N LEU A 270 18.37 4.27 -11.43
CA LEU A 270 18.87 5.51 -10.82
C LEU A 270 18.59 6.75 -11.69
N GLU A 271 18.78 6.66 -13.01
CA GLU A 271 18.42 7.73 -13.94
C GLU A 271 16.94 8.08 -13.85
N SER A 272 16.08 7.08 -13.74
CA SER A 272 14.64 7.27 -13.54
C SER A 272 14.29 7.92 -12.19
N ILE A 273 15.02 7.60 -11.12
CA ILE A 273 14.87 8.28 -9.81
C ILE A 273 15.20 9.76 -9.95
N ILE A 274 16.33 10.10 -10.59
CA ILE A 274 16.77 11.48 -10.80
C ILE A 274 15.72 12.24 -11.63
N GLU A 275 15.19 11.62 -12.67
CA GLU A 275 14.15 12.21 -13.51
C GLU A 275 12.85 12.46 -12.73
N LEU A 276 12.37 11.47 -11.99
CA LEU A 276 11.13 11.54 -11.20
C LEU A 276 11.27 12.51 -10.02
N SER A 277 12.47 12.65 -9.43
CA SER A 277 12.71 13.60 -8.35
C SER A 277 12.52 15.06 -8.78
N LYS A 278 12.87 15.40 -10.05
CA LYS A 278 12.61 16.71 -10.66
C LYS A 278 11.10 17.03 -10.76
N LYS A 279 10.25 16.00 -10.71
CA LYS A 279 8.78 16.11 -10.66
C LYS A 279 8.21 16.02 -9.25
N GLY A 280 9.06 16.04 -8.21
CA GLY A 280 8.66 15.95 -6.81
C GLY A 280 8.39 14.54 -6.30
N LEU A 281 8.76 13.50 -7.08
CA LEU A 281 8.63 12.12 -6.68
C LEU A 281 9.99 11.60 -6.20
N ASN A 282 10.20 11.63 -4.89
CA ASN A 282 11.38 11.05 -4.27
C ASN A 282 11.13 9.56 -4.01
N LEU A 283 11.76 8.69 -4.78
CA LEU A 283 11.51 7.26 -4.78
C LEU A 283 12.68 6.47 -4.19
N LYS A 284 12.39 5.26 -3.72
CA LYS A 284 13.39 4.20 -3.49
C LYS A 284 13.76 3.55 -4.84
N PRO A 285 14.97 2.96 -4.99
CA PRO A 285 15.40 2.37 -6.27
C PRO A 285 14.40 1.39 -6.88
N LEU A 286 13.88 0.47 -6.09
CA LEU A 286 12.91 -0.53 -6.57
C LEU A 286 11.58 0.07 -7.03
N ALA A 287 11.17 1.21 -6.49
CA ALA A 287 9.93 1.88 -6.91
C ALA A 287 10.03 2.51 -8.31
N SER A 288 11.24 2.70 -8.85
CA SER A 288 11.46 3.29 -10.17
C SER A 288 11.59 2.28 -11.30
N VAL A 289 11.82 0.98 -11.02
CA VAL A 289 12.13 -0.03 -12.06
C VAL A 289 11.00 -0.20 -13.08
N ALA A 290 9.75 -0.14 -12.61
CA ALA A 290 8.59 -0.22 -13.50
C ALA A 290 8.49 0.99 -14.43
N TYR A 291 8.79 2.19 -13.93
CA TYR A 291 8.84 3.41 -14.74
C TYR A 291 10.00 3.35 -15.75
N SER A 292 11.17 2.86 -15.34
CA SER A 292 12.32 2.68 -16.22
C SER A 292 11.99 1.81 -17.43
N MET A 293 11.32 0.67 -17.20
CA MET A 293 10.94 -0.26 -18.26
C MET A 293 9.86 0.34 -19.16
N ALA A 294 8.83 0.96 -18.58
CA ALA A 294 7.78 1.64 -19.34
C ALA A 294 8.35 2.75 -20.24
N LYS A 295 9.40 3.44 -19.79
CA LYS A 295 10.11 4.44 -20.58
C LYS A 295 10.91 3.82 -21.73
N ILE A 296 11.58 2.68 -21.51
CA ILE A 296 12.34 1.96 -22.54
C ILE A 296 11.41 1.43 -23.64
N GLU A 297 10.28 0.85 -23.26
CA GLU A 297 9.31 0.31 -24.22
C GLU A 297 8.37 1.38 -24.83
N GLY A 298 8.27 2.56 -24.21
CA GLY A 298 7.54 3.71 -24.74
C GLY A 298 6.02 3.69 -24.50
N ASP A 299 5.46 2.67 -23.85
CA ASP A 299 4.02 2.51 -23.62
C ASP A 299 3.71 1.91 -22.25
N GLY A 300 2.41 1.72 -21.95
CA GLY A 300 1.94 1.02 -20.74
C GLY A 300 1.83 1.90 -19.50
N ILE A 301 1.48 1.25 -18.39
CA ILE A 301 1.30 1.86 -17.06
C ILE A 301 2.39 1.35 -16.13
N ALA A 302 3.16 2.24 -15.54
CA ALA A 302 4.12 1.92 -14.50
C ALA A 302 3.48 2.00 -13.11
N ILE A 303 3.61 0.96 -12.31
CA ILE A 303 3.20 0.99 -10.88
C ILE A 303 4.33 1.61 -10.06
N ILE A 304 4.09 2.79 -9.49
CA ILE A 304 5.04 3.51 -8.64
C ILE A 304 4.71 3.17 -7.18
N THR A 305 5.45 2.25 -6.59
CA THR A 305 5.08 1.55 -5.35
C THR A 305 5.22 2.36 -4.08
N GLY A 306 6.23 3.23 -3.96
CA GLY A 306 6.46 3.95 -2.73
C GLY A 306 7.41 5.13 -2.88
N LYS A 307 7.28 6.10 -2.00
CA LYS A 307 8.15 7.26 -1.89
C LYS A 307 9.18 7.08 -0.78
N ARG A 308 10.37 7.63 -0.98
CA ARG A 308 11.35 7.81 0.08
C ARG A 308 10.89 8.92 1.01
N ARG A 309 10.90 8.65 2.31
CA ARG A 309 10.62 9.66 3.33
C ARG A 309 11.92 10.35 3.72
N PHE A 310 11.91 11.65 3.76
CA PHE A 310 12.97 12.44 4.36
C PHE A 310 12.40 13.05 5.64
N TYR A 311 12.80 12.51 6.76
CA TYR A 311 12.55 13.15 8.05
C TYR A 311 13.68 14.13 8.32
N LEU A 312 13.53 15.35 7.82
CA LEU A 312 14.40 16.43 8.25
C LEU A 312 14.08 16.70 9.72
N SER A 313 15.05 16.55 10.59
CA SER A 313 15.01 17.08 11.95
C SER A 313 15.13 18.60 11.85
N GLU A 314 14.10 19.27 11.36
CA GLU A 314 14.04 20.73 11.46
C GLU A 314 13.66 21.07 12.88
N THR A 315 14.51 21.83 13.56
CA THR A 315 14.09 22.75 14.62
C THR A 315 12.99 23.62 14.03
N VAL A 316 11.76 23.32 14.41
CA VAL A 316 10.58 23.89 13.78
C VAL A 316 10.51 25.38 14.13
N LYS A 317 11.07 26.24 13.28
CA LYS A 317 10.74 27.68 13.31
C LYS A 317 9.25 27.79 12.97
N ILE A 318 8.42 28.13 13.95
CA ILE A 318 7.00 28.42 13.74
C ILE A 318 6.92 29.64 12.82
N THR A 319 6.71 29.40 11.52
CA THR A 319 6.54 30.49 10.56
C THR A 319 5.20 31.17 10.78
N LYS A 320 5.10 32.46 10.36
CA LYS A 320 3.83 33.17 10.40
C LYS A 320 2.70 32.42 9.71
N LEU A 321 2.99 31.82 8.53
CA LEU A 321 2.05 30.95 7.80
C LEU A 321 1.53 29.79 8.65
N ARG A 322 2.41 29.09 9.36
CA ARG A 322 2.02 27.95 10.21
C ARG A 322 1.10 28.36 11.36
N ARG A 323 1.38 29.50 11.97
CA ARG A 323 0.53 30.08 13.01
C ARG A 323 -0.84 30.47 12.45
N ASP A 324 -0.88 31.08 11.28
CA ASP A 324 -2.12 31.50 10.63
C ASP A 324 -2.97 30.27 10.23
N ILE A 325 -2.35 29.20 9.76
CA ILE A 325 -3.04 27.93 9.50
C ILE A 325 -3.65 27.34 10.78
N MET A 326 -2.88 27.29 11.88
CA MET A 326 -3.39 26.76 13.16
C MET A 326 -4.58 27.56 13.69
N ASN A 327 -4.56 28.87 13.52
CA ASN A 327 -5.66 29.74 13.94
C ASN A 327 -6.96 29.48 13.16
N LEU A 328 -6.88 29.06 11.89
CA LEU A 328 -8.08 28.68 11.12
C LEU A 328 -8.78 27.44 11.68
N PHE A 329 -8.04 26.55 12.33
CA PHE A 329 -8.60 25.32 12.91
C PHE A 329 -9.13 25.48 14.34
N SER A 330 -9.23 26.71 14.85
CA SER A 330 -9.86 27.01 16.15
C SER A 330 -11.35 26.63 16.19
N ASP A 331 -12.00 26.53 15.02
CA ASP A 331 -13.41 26.11 14.88
C ASP A 331 -13.60 24.60 14.68
N ASN A 332 -12.53 23.82 14.79
CA ASN A 332 -12.49 22.35 14.60
C ASN A 332 -13.09 21.84 13.27
N ARG A 333 -13.23 22.68 12.26
CA ARG A 333 -13.74 22.26 10.93
C ARG A 333 -12.65 21.59 10.11
N LYS A 334 -13.04 20.55 9.34
CA LYS A 334 -12.17 19.98 8.32
C LYS A 334 -12.12 20.90 7.10
N ARG A 335 -10.90 21.15 6.58
CA ARG A 335 -10.67 22.02 5.41
C ARG A 335 -9.75 21.34 4.41
N THR A 336 -10.01 21.57 3.13
CA THR A 336 -9.05 21.26 2.05
C THR A 336 -7.93 22.30 2.01
N ALA A 337 -6.81 21.96 1.37
CA ALA A 337 -5.72 22.93 1.15
C ALA A 337 -6.18 24.16 0.35
N TYR A 338 -7.13 23.99 -0.55
CA TYR A 338 -7.69 25.07 -1.35
C TYR A 338 -8.55 26.03 -0.49
N GLU A 339 -9.41 25.49 0.39
CA GLU A 339 -10.20 26.28 1.33
C GLU A 339 -9.28 27.07 2.28
N ILE A 340 -8.24 26.44 2.84
CA ILE A 340 -7.23 27.11 3.67
C ILE A 340 -6.54 28.26 2.90
N TRP A 341 -6.18 28.01 1.64
CA TRP A 341 -5.57 29.02 0.78
C TRP A 341 -6.50 30.19 0.54
N ASN A 342 -7.76 29.92 0.23
CA ASN A 342 -8.78 30.95 0.00
C ASN A 342 -9.04 31.79 1.26
N ASP A 343 -9.16 31.13 2.42
CA ASP A 343 -9.42 31.79 3.70
C ASP A 343 -8.25 32.70 4.14
N LEU A 344 -7.01 32.28 3.88
CA LEU A 344 -5.82 33.03 4.23
C LEU A 344 -5.46 34.16 3.23
N GLY A 345 -5.79 33.99 1.95
CA GLY A 345 -5.71 35.00 0.88
C GLY A 345 -4.33 35.58 0.51
N LYS A 346 -3.36 35.55 1.43
CA LYS A 346 -2.05 36.22 1.32
C LYS A 346 -0.86 35.30 1.06
N TYR A 347 -1.09 33.98 0.96
CA TYR A 347 -0.03 32.98 0.76
C TYR A 347 -0.18 32.29 -0.56
N SER A 348 0.90 31.74 -1.12
CA SER A 348 0.82 30.90 -2.30
C SER A 348 0.23 29.51 -1.96
N LEU A 349 -0.58 28.96 -2.85
CA LEU A 349 -1.15 27.62 -2.69
C LEU A 349 -0.05 26.56 -2.49
N LYS A 350 1.10 26.69 -3.18
CA LYS A 350 2.27 25.83 -3.02
C LYS A 350 2.86 25.93 -1.60
N GLY A 351 2.91 27.14 -1.03
CA GLY A 351 3.35 27.37 0.35
C GLY A 351 2.42 26.72 1.37
N ILE A 352 1.10 26.82 1.17
CA ILE A 352 0.10 26.16 2.00
C ILE A 352 0.30 24.63 1.97
N TYR A 353 0.38 24.01 0.78
CA TYR A 353 0.62 22.57 0.68
C TYR A 353 1.90 22.12 1.40
N LYS A 354 3.01 22.85 1.23
CA LYS A 354 4.26 22.54 1.90
C LYS A 354 4.11 22.60 3.43
N SER A 355 3.44 23.63 3.94
CA SER A 355 3.20 23.80 5.38
C SER A 355 2.28 22.71 5.93
N LEU A 356 1.19 22.37 5.25
CA LEU A 356 0.26 21.34 5.68
C LEU A 356 0.95 19.97 5.80
N VAL A 357 1.77 19.58 4.81
CA VAL A 357 2.55 18.34 4.87
C VAL A 357 3.48 18.33 6.08
N MET A 358 4.16 19.43 6.37
CA MET A 358 5.04 19.54 7.54
C MET A 358 4.25 19.45 8.85
N MET A 359 3.10 20.14 8.94
CA MET A 359 2.26 20.14 10.15
C MET A 359 1.63 18.78 10.44
N VAL A 360 1.24 18.03 9.40
CA VAL A 360 0.78 16.64 9.54
C VAL A 360 1.92 15.74 10.00
N ASN A 361 3.10 15.85 9.38
CA ASN A 361 4.27 15.05 9.77
C ASN A 361 4.71 15.31 11.22
N ASN A 362 4.45 16.51 11.73
CA ASN A 362 4.76 16.89 13.12
C ASN A 362 3.62 16.57 14.11
N GLY A 363 2.51 16.02 13.64
CA GLY A 363 1.35 15.69 14.48
C GLY A 363 0.49 16.88 14.91
N GLU A 364 0.68 18.06 14.31
CA GLU A 364 -0.12 19.26 14.63
C GLU A 364 -1.47 19.24 13.94
N LEU A 365 -1.49 18.68 12.72
CA LEU A 365 -2.71 18.49 11.94
C LEU A 365 -2.87 17.03 11.61
N CYS A 366 -4.11 16.59 11.61
CA CYS A 366 -4.55 15.32 11.09
C CYS A 366 -5.03 15.51 9.63
N GLU A 367 -4.89 14.47 8.80
CA GLU A 367 -5.38 14.46 7.44
C GLU A 367 -6.20 13.22 7.15
N ASP A 368 -7.15 13.34 6.23
CA ASP A 368 -7.96 12.25 5.72
C ASP A 368 -8.40 12.54 4.30
N PHE A 369 -9.07 11.58 3.66
CA PHE A 369 -9.66 11.75 2.35
C PHE A 369 -11.17 11.70 2.42
N MET A 370 -11.84 12.55 1.64
CA MET A 370 -13.27 12.50 1.41
C MET A 370 -13.57 12.48 -0.09
N LEU A 371 -14.73 11.98 -0.46
CA LEU A 371 -15.22 12.05 -1.84
C LEU A 371 -16.03 13.34 -2.04
N ARG A 372 -15.74 14.04 -3.14
CA ARG A 372 -16.55 15.15 -3.65
C ARG A 372 -16.93 14.83 -5.10
N GLY A 373 -18.14 14.31 -5.29
CA GLY A 373 -18.50 13.61 -6.52
C GLY A 373 -17.61 12.39 -6.71
N GLN A 374 -17.01 12.23 -7.89
CA GLN A 374 -16.10 11.10 -8.20
C GLN A 374 -14.63 11.36 -7.84
N ARG A 375 -14.32 12.51 -7.21
CA ARG A 375 -12.93 12.88 -6.90
C ARG A 375 -12.64 12.69 -5.42
N LYS A 376 -11.54 12.00 -5.15
CA LYS A 376 -10.96 11.88 -3.80
C LYS A 376 -10.17 13.16 -3.50
N ILE A 377 -10.57 13.87 -2.45
CA ILE A 377 -9.91 15.09 -1.99
C ILE A 377 -9.37 14.91 -0.57
N LYS A 378 -8.23 15.54 -0.29
CA LYS A 378 -7.60 15.51 1.02
C LYS A 378 -8.11 16.67 1.86
N VAL A 379 -8.48 16.37 3.12
CA VAL A 379 -8.91 17.35 4.13
C VAL A 379 -8.02 17.28 5.36
N TYR A 380 -7.93 18.40 6.07
CA TYR A 380 -7.08 18.58 7.24
C TYR A 380 -7.90 19.14 8.40
N TRP A 381 -7.50 18.82 9.62
CA TRP A 381 -8.05 19.39 10.86
C TRP A 381 -7.00 19.30 11.98
N LYS A 382 -7.22 20.07 13.07
CA LYS A 382 -6.36 19.99 14.25
C LYS A 382 -6.50 18.61 14.90
N CYS A 383 -5.38 17.91 15.15
CA CYS A 383 -5.43 16.68 15.93
C CYS A 383 -5.87 17.04 17.36
N ASN A 384 -6.89 16.36 17.86
CA ASN A 384 -7.19 16.37 19.28
C ASN A 384 -6.26 15.39 19.96
N ASP A 385 -5.57 15.80 21.02
CA ASP A 385 -4.74 14.97 21.87
C ASP A 385 -5.53 13.82 22.50
#